data_6d4f697ef0f50ad12fd887c0dd1d1b94
#
_entry.id   6d4f697ef0f50ad12fd887c0dd1d1b94
#
_cell.length_a   1.000
_cell.length_b   1.000
_cell.length_c   1.000
_cell.angle_alpha   90.00
_cell.angle_beta   90.00
_cell.angle_gamma   90.00
#
_symmetry.space_group_name_H-M   'P 1'
#
loop_
_entity.id
_entity.type
_entity.pdbx_description
1 polymer ?
#
loop_
_entity_poly.entity_id
_entity_poly.type
_entity_poly.pdbx_seq_one_letter_code
_entity_poly.pdbx_strand_id
1 'polypeptide(L)'
;MNKNYDLFNENIKNFLHGGDYNPDQWLKYPEILKEDVRLMKLAHCNTVSINIFGWSAIEPEEGKYTFEWLDELMDNMNKNNINVILATPSGARPAWMSKKYPEVLRVNMDRSKNLHGQRHNHCFTSPVYREKTYKINKMLAERYKDNKALIMWHISNEYGGECHCDKCQEAFRDYLRRKYDNDIEKLNDAWWTGFWSHKFNDFTQIESPSEKGEIFVHAHNLDWRRFVTEQTIDFYKNEIAPIREFTPNIPITTNFMGTYAGLDYWKFAKEVDIVSWDTYPKWHSKRDGNYNVGLDTGFMHDINRSLKEGQPFLVMENTPSLVNWHEVNKLKKPKMHLLSSIQSIAHGADSVLYFQWRKGRGSSEKFHGAVVDHCGHENTRVFKEVTEVGEILEKIKEVKGAITKSEVAVIYDWENKWAIDDLQGLKPNKKNYQETCEDMYKTFFDNGISVDVINM
;
A
#
# COMPACT_ATOMS: atom_id res chain seq x y z
N MET A 1 5.03 -8.34 33.06
CA MET A 1 5.41 -7.31 32.09
C MET A 1 5.09 -7.85 30.72
N ASN A 2 4.20 -7.20 29.98
CA ASN A 2 3.97 -7.58 28.58
C ASN A 2 5.26 -7.30 27.81
N LYS A 3 5.80 -8.31 27.14
CA LYS A 3 6.99 -8.16 26.33
C LYS A 3 6.59 -7.33 25.12
N ASN A 4 7.22 -6.18 24.89
CA ASN A 4 6.98 -5.40 23.68
C ASN A 4 7.40 -6.22 22.44
N TYR A 5 6.69 -6.04 21.35
CA TYR A 5 7.03 -6.68 20.09
C TYR A 5 8.11 -5.87 19.36
N ASP A 6 9.18 -6.51 18.94
CA ASP A 6 10.22 -5.89 18.15
C ASP A 6 10.02 -6.21 16.66
N LEU A 7 9.57 -5.21 15.89
CA LEU A 7 9.47 -5.31 14.42
C LEU A 7 10.82 -5.29 13.71
N PHE A 8 11.80 -4.66 14.35
CA PHE A 8 13.15 -4.45 13.84
C PHE A 8 14.17 -5.00 14.83
N ASN A 9 15.45 -4.93 14.47
CA ASN A 9 16.52 -5.28 15.37
C ASN A 9 16.62 -4.29 16.56
N GLU A 10 17.35 -4.68 17.61
CA GLU A 10 17.52 -3.91 18.85
C GLU A 10 18.06 -2.47 18.67
N ASN A 11 18.54 -2.11 17.49
CA ASN A 11 19.06 -0.78 17.18
C ASN A 11 17.96 0.25 16.92
N ILE A 12 16.74 -0.19 16.58
CA ILE A 12 15.61 0.70 16.29
C ILE A 12 14.74 0.86 17.53
N LYS A 13 15.18 1.74 18.45
CA LYS A 13 14.52 1.94 19.77
C LYS A 13 13.37 2.94 19.74
N ASN A 14 13.30 3.81 18.74
CA ASN A 14 12.30 4.86 18.62
C ASN A 14 11.24 4.48 17.60
N PHE A 15 10.07 5.11 17.69
CA PHE A 15 9.10 5.11 16.61
C PHE A 15 9.74 5.58 15.30
N LEU A 16 9.34 5.04 14.16
CA LEU A 16 9.75 5.57 12.87
C LEU A 16 8.99 6.87 12.59
N HIS A 17 9.72 7.94 12.31
CA HIS A 17 9.16 9.25 12.01
C HIS A 17 9.89 9.87 10.81
N GLY A 18 9.12 10.31 9.81
CA GLY A 18 9.65 10.85 8.56
C GLY A 18 8.69 10.63 7.40
N GLY A 19 9.14 10.10 6.28
CA GLY A 19 8.20 9.82 5.18
C GLY A 19 8.86 9.62 3.83
N ASP A 20 8.03 9.64 2.80
CA ASP A 20 8.43 9.46 1.42
C ASP A 20 9.32 10.61 0.96
N TYR A 21 10.52 10.24 0.63
CA TYR A 21 11.53 11.15 0.10
C TYR A 21 11.83 10.79 -1.34
N ASN A 22 11.60 11.72 -2.24
CA ASN A 22 11.71 11.54 -3.68
C ASN A 22 12.87 12.40 -4.25
N PRO A 23 14.14 12.09 -3.92
CA PRO A 23 15.31 12.87 -4.35
C PRO A 23 15.56 12.81 -5.85
N ASP A 24 15.08 11.77 -6.53
CA ASP A 24 15.11 11.63 -8.00
C ASP A 24 14.48 12.82 -8.73
N GLN A 25 13.51 13.50 -8.12
CA GLN A 25 12.92 14.74 -8.64
C GLN A 25 13.85 15.95 -8.52
N TRP A 26 14.90 15.89 -7.69
CA TRP A 26 15.74 17.01 -7.28
C TRP A 26 17.22 16.85 -7.64
N LEU A 27 17.62 15.82 -8.41
CA LEU A 27 19.01 15.52 -8.74
C LEU A 27 19.76 16.70 -9.40
N LYS A 28 19.04 17.60 -10.06
CA LYS A 28 19.62 18.84 -10.65
C LYS A 28 19.83 19.97 -9.64
N TYR A 29 19.45 19.79 -8.38
CA TYR A 29 19.43 20.79 -7.32
C TYR A 29 20.10 20.24 -6.05
N PRO A 30 21.42 19.98 -6.07
CA PRO A 30 22.12 19.32 -4.93
C PRO A 30 22.06 20.12 -3.62
N GLU A 31 21.89 21.45 -3.71
CA GLU A 31 21.68 22.32 -2.55
C GLU A 31 20.38 21.97 -1.81
N ILE A 32 19.32 21.54 -2.51
CA ILE A 32 18.05 21.10 -1.91
C ILE A 32 18.25 19.79 -1.16
N LEU A 33 18.96 18.83 -1.76
CA LEU A 33 19.21 17.53 -1.12
C LEU A 33 20.03 17.69 0.17
N LYS A 34 20.98 18.64 0.18
CA LYS A 34 21.76 18.98 1.38
C LYS A 34 20.88 19.63 2.46
N GLU A 35 20.01 20.55 2.06
CA GLU A 35 19.09 21.25 2.96
C GLU A 35 18.04 20.29 3.55
N ASP A 36 17.59 19.31 2.78
CA ASP A 36 16.64 18.32 3.25
C ASP A 36 17.14 17.55 4.48
N VAL A 37 18.42 17.16 4.49
CA VAL A 37 19.01 16.47 5.66
C VAL A 37 19.01 17.36 6.90
N ARG A 38 19.31 18.66 6.74
CA ARG A 38 19.24 19.64 7.85
C ARG A 38 17.81 19.72 8.39
N LEU A 39 16.84 19.85 7.49
CA LEU A 39 15.42 19.95 7.83
C LEU A 39 14.89 18.66 8.47
N MET A 40 15.30 17.49 8.00
CA MET A 40 14.94 16.19 8.60
C MET A 40 15.36 16.13 10.07
N LYS A 41 16.60 16.51 10.36
CA LYS A 41 17.08 16.54 11.74
C LYS A 41 16.31 17.53 12.60
N LEU A 42 16.01 18.72 12.07
CA LEU A 42 15.23 19.74 12.77
C LEU A 42 13.80 19.29 13.06
N ALA A 43 13.22 18.48 12.18
CA ALA A 43 11.86 17.92 12.34
C ALA A 43 11.84 16.64 13.18
N HIS A 44 12.94 16.20 13.78
CA HIS A 44 13.07 14.91 14.46
C HIS A 44 12.75 13.70 13.60
N CYS A 45 12.97 13.80 12.26
CA CYS A 45 12.81 12.69 11.35
C CYS A 45 14.01 11.75 11.44
N ASN A 46 13.74 10.48 11.66
CA ASN A 46 14.75 9.43 11.79
C ASN A 46 14.67 8.36 10.69
N THR A 47 13.68 8.46 9.80
CA THR A 47 13.42 7.44 8.77
C THR A 47 12.87 8.08 7.50
N VAL A 48 13.33 7.61 6.34
CA VAL A 48 12.79 7.99 5.03
C VAL A 48 12.49 6.74 4.19
N SER A 49 11.41 6.78 3.42
CA SER A 49 11.12 5.83 2.35
C SER A 49 11.58 6.43 1.03
N ILE A 50 12.42 5.72 0.27
CA ILE A 50 13.05 6.25 -0.95
C ILE A 50 12.89 5.32 -2.14
N ASN A 51 13.00 5.87 -3.36
CA ASN A 51 12.99 5.13 -4.62
C ASN A 51 11.64 4.51 -5.04
N ILE A 52 10.51 4.94 -4.48
CA ILE A 52 9.19 4.31 -4.70
C ILE A 52 8.82 4.27 -6.18
N PHE A 53 9.11 5.34 -6.94
CA PHE A 53 8.85 5.43 -8.39
C PHE A 53 10.12 5.78 -9.20
N GLY A 54 11.30 5.54 -8.63
CA GLY A 54 12.58 5.98 -9.18
C GLY A 54 13.13 5.13 -10.34
N TRP A 55 12.36 4.21 -10.98
CA TRP A 55 12.89 3.31 -11.99
C TRP A 55 13.54 4.04 -13.17
N SER A 56 12.89 5.10 -13.69
CA SER A 56 13.46 5.88 -14.79
C SER A 56 14.75 6.62 -14.43
N ALA A 57 14.96 6.94 -13.14
CA ALA A 57 16.20 7.55 -12.67
C ALA A 57 17.30 6.51 -12.47
N ILE A 58 16.96 5.25 -12.18
CA ILE A 58 17.93 4.17 -12.08
C ILE A 58 18.27 3.56 -13.46
N GLU A 59 17.26 3.38 -14.30
CA GLU A 59 17.40 2.76 -15.63
C GLU A 59 16.74 3.65 -16.71
N PRO A 60 17.39 4.76 -17.09
CA PRO A 60 16.85 5.70 -18.08
C PRO A 60 16.68 5.10 -19.48
N GLU A 61 17.51 4.13 -19.83
CA GLU A 61 17.41 3.29 -21.02
C GLU A 61 17.61 1.82 -20.63
N GLU A 62 17.01 0.90 -21.34
CA GLU A 62 17.11 -0.52 -21.02
C GLU A 62 18.56 -0.99 -20.94
N GLY A 63 18.93 -1.53 -19.78
CA GLY A 63 20.26 -2.04 -19.49
C GLY A 63 21.31 -0.98 -19.17
N LYS A 64 20.98 0.30 -19.18
CA LYS A 64 21.85 1.39 -18.75
C LYS A 64 21.45 1.87 -17.37
N TYR A 65 22.28 1.60 -16.39
CA TYR A 65 21.98 1.86 -14.98
C TYR A 65 22.77 3.06 -14.44
N THR A 66 22.12 3.89 -13.64
CA THR A 66 22.65 5.10 -12.98
C THR A 66 22.29 5.05 -11.51
N PHE A 67 23.11 4.32 -10.71
CA PHE A 67 22.90 4.14 -9.27
C PHE A 67 23.62 5.20 -8.43
N GLU A 68 24.50 6.00 -9.00
CA GLU A 68 25.42 6.89 -8.27
C GLU A 68 24.66 7.84 -7.33
N TRP A 69 23.56 8.41 -7.79
CA TRP A 69 22.73 9.29 -6.98
C TRP A 69 22.11 8.56 -5.76
N LEU A 70 21.72 7.30 -5.95
CA LEU A 70 21.13 6.50 -4.87
C LEU A 70 22.20 6.03 -3.89
N ASP A 71 23.41 5.71 -4.38
CA ASP A 71 24.57 5.40 -3.53
C ASP A 71 24.91 6.56 -2.61
N GLU A 72 25.06 7.76 -3.19
CA GLU A 72 25.36 8.99 -2.43
C GLU A 72 24.28 9.28 -1.39
N LEU A 73 23.01 9.04 -1.76
CA LEU A 73 21.90 9.23 -0.85
C LEU A 73 21.93 8.22 0.31
N MET A 74 22.07 6.93 0.03
CA MET A 74 22.15 5.88 1.04
C MET A 74 23.31 6.12 2.02
N ASP A 75 24.46 6.50 1.50
CA ASP A 75 25.63 6.86 2.32
C ASP A 75 25.36 8.11 3.18
N ASN A 76 24.69 9.10 2.62
CA ASN A 76 24.34 10.32 3.33
C ASN A 76 23.34 10.04 4.46
N MET A 77 22.31 9.21 4.23
CA MET A 77 21.38 8.79 5.28
C MET A 77 22.12 8.05 6.39
N ASN A 78 22.98 7.10 6.05
CA ASN A 78 23.80 6.38 7.04
C ASN A 78 24.68 7.31 7.88
N LYS A 79 25.40 8.24 7.27
CA LYS A 79 26.25 9.23 7.96
C LYS A 79 25.47 10.15 8.90
N ASN A 80 24.18 10.34 8.62
CA ASN A 80 23.31 11.22 9.41
C ASN A 80 22.41 10.47 10.40
N ASN A 81 22.57 9.15 10.56
CA ASN A 81 21.75 8.27 11.39
C ASN A 81 20.27 8.34 11.04
N ILE A 82 19.94 8.44 9.76
CA ILE A 82 18.58 8.37 9.22
C ILE A 82 18.39 6.98 8.62
N ASN A 83 17.41 6.26 9.09
CA ASN A 83 17.05 4.94 8.59
C ASN A 83 16.43 5.05 7.20
N VAL A 84 16.62 4.02 6.38
CA VAL A 84 16.05 3.94 5.04
C VAL A 84 15.13 2.73 4.93
N ILE A 85 13.92 2.99 4.48
CA ILE A 85 13.01 2.01 3.91
C ILE A 85 13.21 2.11 2.40
N LEU A 86 13.90 1.12 1.81
CA LEU A 86 14.22 1.17 0.38
C LEU A 86 13.11 0.51 -0.42
N ALA A 87 12.50 1.29 -1.33
CA ALA A 87 11.44 0.76 -2.17
C ALA A 87 11.98 0.14 -3.48
N THR A 88 11.28 -0.91 -3.93
CA THR A 88 11.40 -1.38 -5.31
C THR A 88 10.53 -0.51 -6.21
N PRO A 89 11.04 -0.04 -7.36
CA PRO A 89 10.37 1.01 -8.14
C PRO A 89 9.28 0.50 -9.09
N SER A 90 8.77 -0.68 -8.88
CA SER A 90 7.88 -1.40 -9.82
C SER A 90 6.47 -0.82 -9.92
N GLY A 91 6.05 0.07 -9.01
CA GLY A 91 4.75 0.73 -9.08
C GLY A 91 4.57 1.61 -10.33
N ALA A 92 5.68 2.11 -10.91
CA ALA A 92 5.68 2.88 -12.16
C ALA A 92 6.86 2.45 -13.02
N ARG A 93 6.61 2.21 -14.30
CA ARG A 93 7.62 1.73 -15.25
C ARG A 93 8.17 2.82 -16.14
N PRO A 94 9.42 2.70 -16.62
CA PRO A 94 10.01 3.61 -17.61
C PRO A 94 9.28 3.58 -18.96
N ALA A 95 9.29 4.69 -19.66
CA ALA A 95 8.63 4.83 -20.97
C ALA A 95 9.19 3.88 -22.03
N TRP A 96 10.51 3.62 -22.01
CA TRP A 96 11.15 2.70 -22.95
C TRP A 96 10.55 1.29 -22.85
N MET A 97 10.17 0.83 -21.66
CA MET A 97 9.57 -0.49 -21.46
C MET A 97 8.21 -0.61 -22.15
N SER A 98 7.33 0.38 -21.99
CA SER A 98 6.02 0.40 -22.66
C SER A 98 6.14 0.49 -24.18
N LYS A 99 7.17 1.20 -24.68
CA LYS A 99 7.42 1.35 -26.11
C LYS A 99 7.95 0.06 -26.74
N LYS A 100 8.91 -0.60 -26.07
CA LYS A 100 9.57 -1.78 -26.60
C LYS A 100 8.75 -3.07 -26.36
N TYR A 101 8.00 -3.12 -25.26
CA TYR A 101 7.24 -4.28 -24.81
C TYR A 101 5.78 -3.91 -24.52
N PRO A 102 4.98 -3.57 -25.56
CA PRO A 102 3.61 -3.10 -25.37
C PRO A 102 2.66 -4.13 -24.73
N GLU A 103 3.05 -5.39 -24.60
CA GLU A 103 2.34 -6.44 -23.88
C GLU A 103 2.42 -6.29 -22.36
N VAL A 104 3.26 -5.40 -21.83
CA VAL A 104 3.28 -5.08 -20.40
C VAL A 104 2.11 -4.17 -20.00
N LEU A 105 1.49 -3.52 -20.98
CA LEU A 105 0.37 -2.61 -20.75
C LEU A 105 -0.88 -3.37 -20.33
N ARG A 106 -1.57 -2.81 -19.34
CA ARG A 106 -2.83 -3.37 -18.82
C ARG A 106 -3.94 -3.31 -19.88
N VAL A 107 -4.80 -4.32 -19.87
CA VAL A 107 -6.05 -4.37 -20.65
C VAL A 107 -7.21 -4.26 -19.66
N ASN A 108 -8.16 -3.40 -19.95
CA ASN A 108 -9.33 -3.14 -19.13
C ASN A 108 -10.40 -4.24 -19.27
N MET A 109 -11.40 -4.22 -18.41
CA MET A 109 -12.55 -5.15 -18.44
C MET A 109 -13.29 -5.14 -19.79
N ASP A 110 -13.36 -3.99 -20.48
CA ASP A 110 -13.96 -3.85 -21.81
C ASP A 110 -13.04 -4.31 -22.95
N ARG A 111 -11.87 -4.87 -22.61
CA ARG A 111 -10.81 -5.33 -23.53
C ARG A 111 -10.04 -4.19 -24.23
N SER A 112 -10.29 -2.94 -23.90
CA SER A 112 -9.44 -1.85 -24.35
C SER A 112 -8.06 -1.89 -23.70
N LYS A 113 -7.01 -1.61 -24.47
CA LYS A 113 -5.63 -1.59 -23.97
C LYS A 113 -5.25 -0.19 -23.50
N ASN A 114 -4.66 -0.11 -22.31
CA ASN A 114 -4.15 1.13 -21.77
C ASN A 114 -2.93 1.64 -22.55
N LEU A 115 -2.66 2.94 -22.46
CA LEU A 115 -1.46 3.57 -22.97
C LEU A 115 -0.39 3.70 -21.88
N HIS A 116 0.83 4.13 -22.27
CA HIS A 116 1.85 4.46 -21.27
C HIS A 116 1.43 5.65 -20.41
N GLY A 117 1.75 5.58 -19.12
CA GLY A 117 1.49 6.61 -18.12
C GLY A 117 0.82 6.03 -16.88
N GLN A 118 0.59 6.87 -15.91
CA GLN A 118 0.07 6.51 -14.59
C GLN A 118 0.93 5.47 -13.85
N ARG A 119 0.60 5.18 -12.59
CA ARG A 119 1.15 4.08 -11.81
C ARG A 119 0.23 2.86 -11.89
N HIS A 120 0.73 1.66 -11.56
CA HIS A 120 -0.01 0.37 -11.59
C HIS A 120 -0.72 0.07 -12.93
N ASN A 121 -0.23 0.62 -14.01
CA ASN A 121 -0.79 0.46 -15.34
C ASN A 121 -0.03 -0.60 -16.14
N HIS A 122 0.21 -1.76 -15.52
CA HIS A 122 0.94 -2.89 -16.09
C HIS A 122 0.29 -4.22 -15.71
N CYS A 123 0.59 -5.25 -16.48
CA CYS A 123 0.06 -6.59 -16.29
C CYS A 123 0.98 -7.41 -15.37
N PHE A 124 0.48 -7.88 -14.24
CA PHE A 124 1.23 -8.74 -13.30
C PHE A 124 1.53 -10.15 -13.86
N THR A 125 0.83 -10.55 -14.91
CA THR A 125 1.04 -11.83 -15.60
C THR A 125 2.07 -11.72 -16.73
N SER A 126 2.48 -10.51 -17.14
CA SER A 126 3.46 -10.31 -18.22
C SER A 126 4.81 -10.92 -17.86
N PRO A 127 5.33 -11.91 -18.62
CA PRO A 127 6.65 -12.48 -18.36
C PRO A 127 7.77 -11.43 -18.44
N VAL A 128 7.66 -10.50 -19.38
CA VAL A 128 8.65 -9.42 -19.54
C VAL A 128 8.64 -8.50 -18.31
N TYR A 129 7.46 -8.12 -17.82
CA TYR A 129 7.38 -7.26 -16.65
C TYR A 129 7.97 -7.96 -15.41
N ARG A 130 7.65 -9.24 -15.21
CA ARG A 130 8.20 -10.08 -14.13
C ARG A 130 9.72 -10.20 -14.20
N GLU A 131 10.27 -10.45 -15.40
CA GLU A 131 11.73 -10.51 -15.61
C GLU A 131 12.40 -9.18 -15.25
N LYS A 132 11.85 -8.06 -15.72
CA LYS A 132 12.44 -6.73 -15.47
C LYS A 132 12.36 -6.32 -14.01
N THR A 133 11.23 -6.58 -13.33
CA THR A 133 11.10 -6.32 -11.88
C THR A 133 12.04 -7.21 -11.07
N TYR A 134 12.11 -8.49 -11.37
CA TYR A 134 13.07 -9.39 -10.72
C TYR A 134 14.52 -8.89 -10.85
N LYS A 135 14.90 -8.47 -12.06
CA LYS A 135 16.27 -8.01 -12.35
C LYS A 135 16.61 -6.74 -11.57
N ILE A 136 15.75 -5.71 -11.61
CA ILE A 136 16.03 -4.45 -10.91
C ILE A 136 16.04 -4.66 -9.39
N ASN A 137 15.15 -5.48 -8.85
CA ASN A 137 15.09 -5.79 -7.43
C ASN A 137 16.33 -6.58 -6.98
N LYS A 138 16.82 -7.52 -7.80
CA LYS A 138 18.09 -8.22 -7.55
C LYS A 138 19.26 -7.24 -7.46
N MET A 139 19.37 -6.32 -8.41
CA MET A 139 20.45 -5.33 -8.44
C MET A 139 20.42 -4.40 -7.22
N LEU A 140 19.23 -3.96 -6.80
CA LEU A 140 19.05 -3.16 -5.59
C LEU A 140 19.47 -3.95 -4.34
N ALA A 141 18.98 -5.18 -4.20
CA ALA A 141 19.26 -6.02 -3.04
C ALA A 141 20.76 -6.35 -2.91
N GLU A 142 21.39 -6.78 -4.00
CA GLU A 142 22.82 -7.08 -4.03
C GLU A 142 23.68 -5.85 -3.70
N ARG A 143 23.28 -4.66 -4.21
CA ARG A 143 24.01 -3.42 -4.03
C ARG A 143 23.95 -2.88 -2.61
N TYR A 144 22.79 -2.94 -1.97
CA TYR A 144 22.56 -2.31 -0.67
C TYR A 144 22.49 -3.26 0.53
N LYS A 145 22.75 -4.57 0.34
CA LYS A 145 22.67 -5.58 1.40
C LYS A 145 23.47 -5.28 2.67
N ASP A 146 24.59 -4.58 2.53
CA ASP A 146 25.52 -4.25 3.62
C ASP A 146 25.35 -2.78 4.11
N ASN A 147 24.42 -2.03 3.56
CA ASN A 147 24.21 -0.64 3.95
C ASN A 147 23.45 -0.57 5.29
N LYS A 148 24.08 0.04 6.30
CA LYS A 148 23.55 0.08 7.67
C LYS A 148 22.32 0.95 7.84
N ALA A 149 22.05 1.87 6.91
CA ALA A 149 20.82 2.66 6.93
C ALA A 149 19.59 1.85 6.49
N LEU A 150 19.78 0.77 5.70
CA LEU A 150 18.67 -0.07 5.21
C LEU A 150 18.08 -0.88 6.37
N ILE A 151 16.85 -0.56 6.76
CA ILE A 151 16.15 -1.25 7.84
C ILE A 151 14.97 -2.10 7.38
N MET A 152 14.42 -1.82 6.20
CA MET A 152 13.27 -2.52 5.63
C MET A 152 13.19 -2.32 4.12
N TRP A 153 12.59 -3.28 3.42
CA TRP A 153 12.20 -3.16 2.03
C TRP A 153 10.72 -2.81 1.90
N HIS A 154 10.42 -1.82 1.05
CA HIS A 154 9.07 -1.49 0.61
C HIS A 154 8.88 -2.00 -0.83
N ILE A 155 8.08 -3.02 -1.02
CA ILE A 155 7.91 -3.65 -2.32
C ILE A 155 6.82 -2.93 -3.11
N SER A 156 7.19 -2.36 -4.27
CA SER A 156 6.27 -1.59 -5.09
C SER A 156 5.60 -0.44 -4.31
N ASN A 157 4.32 -0.24 -4.49
CA ASN A 157 3.49 0.70 -3.74
C ASN A 157 2.02 0.39 -3.99
N GLU A 158 1.19 0.28 -2.95
CA GLU A 158 -0.28 0.18 -3.07
C GLU A 158 -0.76 -0.74 -4.21
N TYR A 159 -0.38 -2.01 -4.18
CA TYR A 159 -0.80 -2.96 -5.23
C TYR A 159 -2.30 -2.88 -5.51
N GLY A 160 -2.68 -2.79 -6.78
CA GLY A 160 -4.08 -2.70 -7.13
C GLY A 160 -4.36 -2.77 -8.63
N GLY A 161 -5.66 -2.77 -8.93
CA GLY A 161 -6.19 -2.90 -10.28
C GLY A 161 -6.05 -4.31 -10.85
N GLU A 162 -6.67 -4.54 -11.98
CA GLU A 162 -6.77 -5.84 -12.64
C GLU A 162 -6.44 -5.72 -14.14
N CYS A 163 -6.09 -6.84 -14.77
CA CYS A 163 -5.76 -6.89 -16.19
C CYS A 163 -6.49 -8.05 -16.85
N HIS A 164 -7.14 -7.78 -17.97
CA HIS A 164 -7.96 -8.72 -18.73
C HIS A 164 -7.32 -9.13 -20.07
N CYS A 165 -5.99 -9.04 -20.21
CA CYS A 165 -5.29 -9.47 -21.42
C CYS A 165 -5.31 -11.02 -21.58
N ASP A 166 -4.96 -11.53 -22.76
CA ASP A 166 -4.97 -12.95 -23.07
C ASP A 166 -4.16 -13.81 -22.06
N LYS A 167 -3.04 -13.28 -21.55
CA LYS A 167 -2.24 -13.97 -20.53
C LYS A 167 -3.00 -14.08 -19.20
N CYS A 168 -3.72 -13.03 -18.81
CA CYS A 168 -4.56 -13.06 -17.61
C CYS A 168 -5.79 -13.96 -17.79
N GLN A 169 -6.37 -14.01 -19.01
CA GLN A 169 -7.43 -14.93 -19.34
C GLN A 169 -6.99 -16.39 -19.14
N GLU A 170 -5.82 -16.75 -19.66
CA GLU A 170 -5.30 -18.12 -19.50
C GLU A 170 -4.93 -18.43 -18.05
N ALA A 171 -4.27 -17.51 -17.37
CA ALA A 171 -3.97 -17.68 -15.95
C ALA A 171 -5.23 -17.83 -15.08
N PHE A 172 -6.33 -17.16 -15.43
CA PHE A 172 -7.62 -17.34 -14.77
C PHE A 172 -8.22 -18.72 -15.05
N ARG A 173 -8.16 -19.20 -16.29
CA ARG A 173 -8.58 -20.57 -16.62
C ARG A 173 -7.78 -21.62 -15.87
N ASP A 174 -6.46 -21.42 -15.72
CA ASP A 174 -5.61 -22.31 -14.94
C ASP A 174 -5.95 -22.27 -13.45
N TYR A 175 -6.28 -21.09 -12.90
CA TYR A 175 -6.81 -20.96 -11.55
C TYR A 175 -8.11 -21.75 -11.38
N LEU A 176 -9.05 -21.65 -12.32
CA LEU A 176 -10.32 -22.37 -12.29
C LEU A 176 -10.12 -23.89 -12.42
N ARG A 177 -9.21 -24.34 -13.30
CA ARG A 177 -8.86 -25.77 -13.42
C ARG A 177 -8.36 -26.33 -12.08
N ARG A 178 -7.47 -25.61 -11.40
CA ARG A 178 -6.99 -26.01 -10.07
C ARG A 178 -8.08 -26.03 -9.02
N LYS A 179 -8.93 -25.00 -9.00
CA LYS A 179 -9.99 -24.84 -8.01
C LYS A 179 -11.09 -25.91 -8.13
N TYR A 180 -11.42 -26.30 -9.35
CA TYR A 180 -12.49 -27.25 -9.65
C TYR A 180 -11.99 -28.63 -10.09
N ASP A 181 -10.76 -29.01 -9.72
CA ASP A 181 -10.15 -30.33 -10.00
C ASP A 181 -10.15 -30.68 -11.49
N ASN A 182 -10.03 -29.70 -12.39
CA ASN A 182 -10.15 -29.82 -13.84
C ASN A 182 -11.48 -30.46 -14.31
N ASP A 183 -12.53 -30.31 -13.51
CA ASP A 183 -13.88 -30.83 -13.79
C ASP A 183 -14.81 -29.66 -14.11
N ILE A 184 -15.22 -29.54 -15.40
CA ILE A 184 -16.07 -28.45 -15.87
C ILE A 184 -17.48 -28.53 -15.29
N GLU A 185 -17.97 -29.74 -14.98
CA GLU A 185 -19.30 -29.93 -14.40
C GLU A 185 -19.34 -29.43 -12.94
N LYS A 186 -18.26 -29.64 -12.17
CA LYS A 186 -18.12 -29.03 -10.83
C LYS A 186 -18.18 -27.50 -10.88
N LEU A 187 -17.53 -26.90 -11.87
CA LEU A 187 -17.61 -25.45 -12.08
C LEU A 187 -19.03 -25.03 -12.46
N ASN A 188 -19.64 -25.71 -13.41
CA ASN A 188 -21.00 -25.41 -13.85
C ASN A 188 -22.03 -25.49 -12.72
N ASP A 189 -21.91 -26.49 -11.84
CA ASP A 189 -22.76 -26.63 -10.67
C ASP A 189 -22.51 -25.50 -9.66
N ALA A 190 -21.25 -25.19 -9.37
CA ALA A 190 -20.87 -24.14 -8.41
C ALA A 190 -21.29 -22.73 -8.88
N TRP A 191 -21.23 -22.47 -10.17
CA TRP A 191 -21.62 -21.19 -10.75
C TRP A 191 -23.09 -21.11 -11.13
N TRP A 192 -23.82 -22.22 -11.06
CA TRP A 192 -25.21 -22.33 -11.46
C TRP A 192 -25.45 -21.91 -12.92
N THR A 193 -24.61 -22.37 -13.82
CA THR A 193 -24.54 -21.93 -15.22
C THR A 193 -25.71 -22.39 -16.09
N GLY A 194 -26.58 -23.27 -15.61
CA GLY A 194 -27.78 -23.65 -16.31
C GLY A 194 -28.79 -22.52 -16.58
N PHE A 195 -28.71 -21.45 -15.77
CA PHE A 195 -29.54 -20.26 -15.97
C PHE A 195 -29.02 -19.44 -17.16
N TRP A 196 -29.91 -18.99 -18.05
CA TRP A 196 -29.60 -18.25 -19.28
C TRP A 196 -28.63 -18.96 -20.24
N SER A 197 -28.53 -20.28 -20.19
CA SER A 197 -27.61 -21.05 -21.05
C SER A 197 -26.15 -20.72 -20.90
N HIS A 198 -25.68 -20.37 -19.68
CA HIS A 198 -24.28 -20.07 -19.40
C HIS A 198 -23.39 -21.31 -19.23
N LYS A 199 -23.95 -22.54 -19.44
CA LYS A 199 -23.20 -23.79 -19.26
C LYS A 199 -21.99 -23.87 -20.19
N PHE A 200 -20.83 -24.15 -19.62
CA PHE A 200 -19.58 -24.38 -20.34
C PHE A 200 -19.33 -25.85 -20.55
N ASN A 201 -18.73 -26.20 -21.69
CA ASN A 201 -18.28 -27.56 -22.00
C ASN A 201 -16.77 -27.72 -21.81
N ASP A 202 -16.03 -26.62 -21.79
CA ASP A 202 -14.57 -26.59 -21.64
C ASP A 202 -14.13 -25.27 -21.02
N PHE A 203 -13.04 -25.31 -20.24
CA PHE A 203 -12.49 -24.13 -19.59
C PHE A 203 -12.04 -23.05 -20.58
N THR A 204 -11.68 -23.41 -21.82
CA THR A 204 -11.25 -22.42 -22.84
C THR A 204 -12.38 -21.48 -23.27
N GLN A 205 -13.64 -21.83 -23.00
CA GLN A 205 -14.81 -20.99 -23.28
C GLN A 205 -15.01 -19.89 -22.22
N ILE A 206 -14.30 -19.97 -21.09
CA ILE A 206 -14.45 -19.03 -19.99
C ILE A 206 -13.56 -17.81 -20.23
N GLU A 207 -14.16 -16.64 -20.14
CA GLU A 207 -13.47 -15.34 -20.10
C GLU A 207 -13.65 -14.67 -18.74
N SER A 208 -12.78 -13.71 -18.40
CA SER A 208 -12.96 -12.87 -17.22
C SER A 208 -14.22 -12.00 -17.34
N PRO A 209 -14.84 -11.58 -16.23
CA PRO A 209 -16.03 -10.74 -16.25
C PRO A 209 -15.89 -9.52 -17.15
N SER A 210 -16.97 -9.12 -17.85
CA SER A 210 -16.97 -7.95 -18.72
C SER A 210 -18.38 -7.38 -18.86
N GLU A 211 -18.52 -6.05 -18.80
CA GLU A 211 -19.78 -5.36 -19.11
C GLU A 211 -20.26 -5.57 -20.56
N LYS A 212 -19.34 -5.97 -21.45
CA LYS A 212 -19.66 -6.33 -22.86
C LYS A 212 -19.92 -7.81 -23.06
N GLY A 213 -19.84 -8.59 -22.00
CA GLY A 213 -20.05 -10.04 -21.98
C GLY A 213 -20.83 -10.45 -20.73
N GLU A 214 -20.23 -11.23 -19.86
CA GLU A 214 -20.88 -11.77 -18.66
C GLU A 214 -20.41 -11.05 -17.40
N ILE A 215 -21.36 -10.55 -16.61
CA ILE A 215 -21.15 -9.95 -15.29
C ILE A 215 -22.25 -10.34 -14.28
N PHE A 216 -23.21 -11.18 -14.67
CA PHE A 216 -24.36 -11.52 -13.82
C PHE A 216 -24.22 -12.88 -13.13
N VAL A 217 -23.18 -13.63 -13.44
CA VAL A 217 -22.85 -14.89 -12.74
C VAL A 217 -22.02 -14.58 -11.51
N HIS A 218 -22.65 -14.49 -10.34
CA HIS A 218 -22.00 -14.06 -9.09
C HIS A 218 -20.76 -14.89 -8.73
N ALA A 219 -20.83 -16.20 -8.83
CA ALA A 219 -19.71 -17.08 -8.53
C ALA A 219 -18.50 -16.84 -9.46
N HIS A 220 -18.74 -16.51 -10.73
CA HIS A 220 -17.71 -16.10 -11.69
C HIS A 220 -17.01 -14.81 -11.24
N ASN A 221 -17.80 -13.79 -10.85
CA ASN A 221 -17.25 -12.52 -10.37
C ASN A 221 -16.42 -12.70 -9.09
N LEU A 222 -16.90 -13.55 -8.16
CA LEU A 222 -16.16 -13.88 -6.94
C LEU A 222 -14.85 -14.63 -7.24
N ASP A 223 -14.89 -15.59 -8.16
CA ASP A 223 -13.68 -16.32 -8.54
C ASP A 223 -12.67 -15.43 -9.26
N TRP A 224 -13.12 -14.45 -10.04
CA TRP A 224 -12.25 -13.44 -10.60
C TRP A 224 -11.57 -12.58 -9.51
N ARG A 225 -12.30 -12.13 -8.48
CA ARG A 225 -11.75 -11.38 -7.35
C ARG A 225 -10.70 -12.20 -6.58
N ARG A 226 -10.97 -13.48 -6.34
CA ARG A 226 -10.03 -14.41 -5.72
C ARG A 226 -8.77 -14.59 -6.56
N PHE A 227 -8.94 -14.80 -7.86
CA PHE A 227 -7.84 -14.89 -8.82
C PHE A 227 -6.98 -13.63 -8.84
N VAL A 228 -7.58 -12.43 -8.87
CA VAL A 228 -6.84 -11.17 -8.85
C VAL A 228 -5.97 -11.05 -7.59
N THR A 229 -6.50 -11.45 -6.43
CA THR A 229 -5.72 -11.49 -5.20
C THR A 229 -4.55 -12.48 -5.29
N GLU A 230 -4.79 -13.72 -5.72
CA GLU A 230 -3.73 -14.71 -5.88
C GLU A 230 -2.68 -14.30 -6.90
N GLN A 231 -3.08 -13.72 -8.02
CA GLN A 231 -2.19 -13.25 -9.07
C GLN A 231 -1.31 -12.07 -8.60
N THR A 232 -1.88 -11.19 -7.78
CA THR A 232 -1.12 -10.08 -7.18
C THR A 232 -0.10 -10.60 -6.18
N ILE A 233 -0.49 -11.54 -5.32
CA ILE A 233 0.42 -12.20 -4.37
C ILE A 233 1.53 -12.96 -5.11
N ASP A 234 1.21 -13.67 -6.18
CA ASP A 234 2.20 -14.39 -7.00
C ASP A 234 3.21 -13.42 -7.65
N PHE A 235 2.74 -12.28 -8.13
CA PHE A 235 3.63 -11.23 -8.62
C PHE A 235 4.50 -10.62 -7.49
N TYR A 236 3.93 -10.36 -6.32
CA TYR A 236 4.66 -9.92 -5.14
C TYR A 236 5.78 -10.92 -4.76
N LYS A 237 5.48 -12.22 -4.79
CA LYS A 237 6.49 -13.28 -4.56
C LYS A 237 7.62 -13.25 -5.57
N ASN A 238 7.33 -12.98 -6.84
CA ASN A 238 8.35 -12.77 -7.87
C ASN A 238 9.26 -11.57 -7.54
N GLU A 239 8.69 -10.50 -6.97
CA GLU A 239 9.47 -9.31 -6.61
C GLU A 239 10.34 -9.50 -5.37
N ILE A 240 9.88 -10.23 -4.36
CA ILE A 240 10.64 -10.44 -3.12
C ILE A 240 11.70 -11.55 -3.25
N ALA A 241 11.56 -12.47 -4.18
CA ALA A 241 12.49 -13.60 -4.33
C ALA A 241 13.97 -13.17 -4.40
N PRO A 242 14.36 -12.23 -5.30
CA PRO A 242 15.74 -11.77 -5.36
C PRO A 242 16.17 -10.94 -4.15
N ILE A 243 15.22 -10.31 -3.43
CA ILE A 243 15.52 -9.56 -2.21
C ILE A 243 15.88 -10.51 -1.08
N ARG A 244 15.11 -11.58 -0.92
CA ARG A 244 15.36 -12.62 0.08
C ARG A 244 16.68 -13.35 -0.14
N GLU A 245 17.13 -13.47 -1.38
CA GLU A 245 18.43 -14.08 -1.71
C GLU A 245 19.61 -13.32 -1.07
N PHE A 246 19.58 -11.98 -1.09
CA PHE A 246 20.68 -11.13 -0.62
C PHE A 246 20.47 -10.54 0.78
N THR A 247 19.22 -10.34 1.20
CA THR A 247 18.87 -9.71 2.47
C THR A 247 17.80 -10.49 3.23
N PRO A 248 18.04 -11.78 3.56
CA PRO A 248 17.02 -12.66 4.14
C PRO A 248 16.50 -12.18 5.53
N ASN A 249 17.30 -11.39 6.23
CA ASN A 249 17.01 -10.93 7.59
C ASN A 249 16.46 -9.49 7.64
N ILE A 250 16.37 -8.79 6.52
CA ILE A 250 15.79 -7.45 6.47
C ILE A 250 14.28 -7.62 6.19
N PRO A 251 13.41 -7.08 7.06
CA PRO A 251 11.97 -7.24 6.89
C PRO A 251 11.45 -6.58 5.62
N ILE A 252 10.36 -7.12 5.10
CA ILE A 252 9.73 -6.69 3.85
C ILE A 252 8.29 -6.29 4.14
N THR A 253 7.85 -5.18 3.56
CA THR A 253 6.47 -4.70 3.56
C THR A 253 6.00 -4.30 2.17
N THR A 254 4.71 -4.11 2.02
CA THR A 254 4.07 -3.27 1.01
C THR A 254 2.90 -2.55 1.68
N ASN A 255 2.63 -1.32 1.27
CA ASN A 255 1.58 -0.51 1.90
C ASN A 255 0.18 -0.91 1.43
N PHE A 256 -0.73 -1.12 2.36
CA PHE A 256 -2.12 -1.44 2.12
C PHE A 256 -3.00 -0.16 2.11
N MET A 257 -4.12 -0.22 1.44
CA MET A 257 -5.06 0.90 1.28
C MET A 257 -6.34 0.72 2.14
N GLY A 258 -6.18 0.44 3.43
CA GLY A 258 -7.31 0.23 4.35
C GLY A 258 -8.21 -0.93 3.93
N THR A 259 -9.49 -0.66 3.62
CA THR A 259 -10.47 -1.67 3.16
C THR A 259 -10.59 -1.72 1.63
N TYR A 260 -9.49 -1.52 0.90
CA TYR A 260 -9.50 -1.58 -0.57
C TYR A 260 -10.19 -2.84 -1.09
N ALA A 261 -11.25 -2.65 -1.88
CA ALA A 261 -12.10 -3.75 -2.34
C ALA A 261 -11.47 -4.64 -3.41
N GLY A 262 -10.33 -4.25 -3.99
CA GLY A 262 -9.69 -4.98 -5.09
C GLY A 262 -8.89 -6.21 -4.66
N LEU A 263 -8.50 -6.32 -3.39
CA LEU A 263 -7.63 -7.38 -2.86
C LEU A 263 -8.10 -7.83 -1.48
N ASP A 264 -7.98 -9.12 -1.22
CA ASP A 264 -8.18 -9.70 0.11
C ASP A 264 -6.88 -9.56 0.92
N TYR A 265 -6.85 -8.60 1.84
CA TYR A 265 -5.67 -8.35 2.65
C TYR A 265 -5.46 -9.40 3.75
N TRP A 266 -6.47 -10.19 4.15
CA TRP A 266 -6.27 -11.35 5.02
C TRP A 266 -5.36 -12.40 4.39
N LYS A 267 -5.44 -12.54 3.06
CA LYS A 267 -4.54 -13.42 2.30
C LYS A 267 -3.18 -12.78 2.07
N PHE A 268 -3.17 -11.50 1.67
CA PHE A 268 -1.92 -10.82 1.32
C PHE A 268 -1.02 -10.58 2.53
N ALA A 269 -1.56 -10.24 3.69
CA ALA A 269 -0.79 -9.97 4.91
C ALA A 269 0.05 -11.17 5.39
N LYS A 270 -0.31 -12.39 5.00
CA LYS A 270 0.48 -13.60 5.30
C LYS A 270 1.85 -13.59 4.62
N GLU A 271 2.00 -12.85 3.55
CA GLU A 271 3.20 -12.83 2.71
C GLU A 271 4.17 -11.67 3.04
N VAL A 272 3.71 -10.64 3.76
CA VAL A 272 4.56 -9.55 4.25
C VAL A 272 5.11 -9.87 5.64
N ASP A 273 6.28 -9.35 6.00
CA ASP A 273 6.81 -9.51 7.36
C ASP A 273 6.14 -8.54 8.32
N ILE A 274 5.92 -7.32 7.87
CA ILE A 274 5.33 -6.23 8.64
C ILE A 274 4.17 -5.66 7.83
N VAL A 275 2.99 -5.52 8.44
CA VAL A 275 1.87 -4.81 7.85
C VAL A 275 2.16 -3.31 7.87
N SER A 276 1.98 -2.67 6.73
CA SER A 276 1.97 -1.20 6.62
C SER A 276 0.77 -0.74 5.81
N TRP A 277 0.27 0.47 6.06
CA TRP A 277 -0.87 0.99 5.34
C TRP A 277 -0.86 2.52 5.25
N ASP A 278 -1.68 3.04 4.34
CA ASP A 278 -1.78 4.46 4.02
C ASP A 278 -3.11 5.03 4.51
N THR A 279 -3.02 6.11 5.28
CA THR A 279 -4.17 6.71 5.93
C THR A 279 -4.30 8.20 5.60
N TYR A 280 -5.42 8.57 4.98
CA TYR A 280 -5.71 9.93 4.55
C TYR A 280 -7.08 10.41 5.06
N PRO A 281 -7.28 10.53 6.38
CA PRO A 281 -8.56 10.92 6.95
C PRO A 281 -8.95 12.36 6.56
N LYS A 282 -10.26 12.58 6.34
CA LYS A 282 -10.82 13.89 5.95
C LYS A 282 -11.08 14.81 7.13
N TRP A 283 -10.10 15.02 8.02
CA TRP A 283 -10.22 15.83 9.24
C TRP A 283 -10.71 17.28 9.05
N HIS A 284 -10.79 17.74 7.83
CA HIS A 284 -11.33 19.03 7.46
C HIS A 284 -12.81 18.98 7.05
N SER A 285 -13.39 17.80 6.92
CA SER A 285 -14.76 17.63 6.49
C SER A 285 -15.73 18.21 7.53
N LYS A 286 -16.68 19.04 7.06
CA LYS A 286 -17.79 19.48 7.89
C LYS A 286 -18.95 18.48 7.86
N ARG A 287 -19.02 17.70 6.77
CA ARG A 287 -20.08 16.72 6.54
C ARG A 287 -19.95 15.54 7.51
N ASP A 288 -18.75 15.00 7.63
CA ASP A 288 -18.53 13.77 8.39
C ASP A 288 -18.31 14.04 9.89
N GLY A 289 -17.81 15.25 10.22
CA GLY A 289 -17.44 15.61 11.59
C GLY A 289 -16.17 14.88 12.08
N ASN A 290 -15.48 15.45 13.05
CA ASN A 290 -14.21 14.88 13.53
C ASN A 290 -14.40 13.52 14.22
N TYR A 291 -15.53 13.34 14.89
CA TYR A 291 -15.84 12.10 15.60
C TYR A 291 -15.94 10.91 14.62
N ASN A 292 -16.78 11.04 13.57
CA ASN A 292 -16.94 9.97 12.57
C ASN A 292 -15.61 9.68 11.85
N VAL A 293 -14.87 10.73 11.47
CA VAL A 293 -13.52 10.54 10.86
C VAL A 293 -12.58 9.80 11.80
N GLY A 294 -12.62 10.09 13.11
CA GLY A 294 -11.82 9.38 14.11
C GLY A 294 -12.24 7.92 14.29
N LEU A 295 -13.54 7.65 14.26
CA LEU A 295 -14.11 6.30 14.33
C LEU A 295 -13.67 5.45 13.13
N ASP A 296 -13.90 5.96 11.91
CA ASP A 296 -13.54 5.26 10.67
C ASP A 296 -12.03 4.98 10.61
N THR A 297 -11.23 5.98 11.00
CA THR A 297 -9.76 5.84 11.05
C THR A 297 -9.34 4.80 12.09
N GLY A 298 -9.97 4.79 13.26
CA GLY A 298 -9.73 3.80 14.31
C GLY A 298 -10.05 2.39 13.83
N PHE A 299 -11.19 2.19 13.17
CA PHE A 299 -11.56 0.91 12.57
C PHE A 299 -10.51 0.42 11.56
N MET A 300 -10.02 1.30 10.68
CA MET A 300 -8.96 0.95 9.72
C MET A 300 -7.63 0.61 10.39
N HIS A 301 -7.26 1.33 11.44
CA HIS A 301 -6.07 1.00 12.23
C HIS A 301 -6.19 -0.38 12.87
N ASP A 302 -7.34 -0.69 13.47
CA ASP A 302 -7.57 -1.98 14.13
C ASP A 302 -7.65 -3.15 13.14
N ILE A 303 -8.17 -2.96 11.90
CA ILE A 303 -8.03 -3.94 10.82
C ILE A 303 -6.54 -4.23 10.58
N ASN A 304 -5.73 -3.20 10.32
CA ASN A 304 -4.33 -3.38 9.96
C ASN A 304 -3.51 -4.01 11.10
N ARG A 305 -3.81 -3.67 12.35
CA ARG A 305 -3.24 -4.33 13.53
C ARG A 305 -3.63 -5.82 13.58
N SER A 306 -4.86 -6.15 13.23
CA SER A 306 -5.38 -7.52 13.32
C SER A 306 -4.93 -8.43 12.19
N LEU A 307 -4.52 -7.89 11.03
CA LEU A 307 -4.06 -8.67 9.87
C LEU A 307 -2.89 -9.63 10.20
N LYS A 308 -2.11 -9.34 11.24
CA LYS A 308 -1.02 -10.20 11.75
C LYS A 308 -1.12 -10.44 13.25
N GLU A 309 -2.28 -10.88 13.70
CA GLU A 309 -2.50 -11.38 15.08
C GLU A 309 -2.07 -10.38 16.16
N GLY A 310 -2.28 -9.09 15.93
CA GLY A 310 -1.94 -8.02 16.88
C GLY A 310 -0.48 -7.59 16.88
N GLN A 311 0.31 -8.01 15.90
CA GLN A 311 1.63 -7.41 15.64
C GLN A 311 1.47 -5.90 15.44
N PRO A 312 2.36 -5.05 15.98
CA PRO A 312 2.37 -3.64 15.62
C PRO A 312 2.47 -3.45 14.11
N PHE A 313 1.77 -2.47 13.58
CA PHE A 313 1.78 -2.15 12.17
C PHE A 313 2.50 -0.81 11.92
N LEU A 314 2.72 -0.46 10.65
CA LEU A 314 3.27 0.83 10.29
C LEU A 314 2.23 1.68 9.55
N VAL A 315 2.12 2.94 9.91
CA VAL A 315 1.55 3.97 9.04
C VAL A 315 2.65 4.38 8.07
N MET A 316 2.53 3.95 6.81
CA MET A 316 3.54 4.17 5.78
C MET A 316 3.37 5.52 5.13
N GLU A 317 2.11 5.90 4.89
CA GLU A 317 1.76 7.20 4.36
C GLU A 317 0.62 7.83 5.18
N ASN A 318 0.80 9.08 5.55
CA ASN A 318 -0.30 9.97 5.91
C ASN A 318 0.08 11.40 5.48
N THR A 319 -0.92 12.29 5.33
CA THR A 319 -0.61 13.67 4.99
C THR A 319 -0.36 14.51 6.23
N PRO A 320 0.70 15.32 6.26
CA PRO A 320 0.85 16.32 7.32
C PRO A 320 -0.17 17.48 7.18
N SER A 321 -0.79 17.67 5.99
CA SER A 321 -1.67 18.82 5.76
C SER A 321 -2.78 18.59 4.73
N LEU A 322 -2.44 18.52 3.45
CA LEU A 322 -3.35 18.53 2.29
C LEU A 322 -3.40 17.16 1.61
N VAL A 323 -4.54 16.82 1.00
CA VAL A 323 -4.70 15.65 0.14
C VAL A 323 -5.31 16.10 -1.18
N ASN A 324 -4.51 16.18 -2.24
CA ASN A 324 -4.93 16.78 -3.50
C ASN A 324 -5.98 15.98 -4.28
N TRP A 325 -6.12 14.70 -4.01
CA TRP A 325 -7.12 13.83 -4.62
C TRP A 325 -8.41 13.70 -3.79
N HIS A 326 -8.51 14.34 -2.62
CA HIS A 326 -9.79 14.53 -1.95
C HIS A 326 -10.67 15.51 -2.74
N GLU A 327 -11.99 15.36 -2.64
CA GLU A 327 -12.98 16.25 -3.25
C GLU A 327 -12.70 17.73 -2.93
N VAL A 328 -12.23 17.99 -1.72
CA VAL A 328 -11.79 19.34 -1.29
C VAL A 328 -10.37 19.24 -0.73
N ASN A 329 -9.41 19.85 -1.45
CA ASN A 329 -8.03 19.94 -0.99
C ASN A 329 -7.87 21.03 0.06
N LYS A 330 -8.03 20.68 1.33
CA LYS A 330 -8.07 21.63 2.45
C LYS A 330 -7.05 21.25 3.52
N LEU A 331 -6.38 22.27 4.08
CA LEU A 331 -5.45 22.09 5.20
C LEU A 331 -6.14 21.48 6.43
N LYS A 332 -5.46 20.54 7.08
CA LYS A 332 -5.82 20.14 8.45
C LYS A 332 -5.88 21.35 9.37
N LYS A 333 -6.85 21.35 10.28
CA LYS A 333 -6.92 22.36 11.35
C LYS A 333 -5.68 22.28 12.25
N PRO A 334 -5.29 23.38 12.91
CA PRO A 334 -4.22 23.34 13.91
C PRO A 334 -4.43 22.20 14.92
N LYS A 335 -3.36 21.48 15.27
CA LYS A 335 -3.34 20.33 16.18
C LYS A 335 -4.04 19.05 15.66
N MET A 336 -4.74 19.08 14.54
CA MET A 336 -5.37 17.89 13.98
C MET A 336 -4.33 16.88 13.49
N HIS A 337 -3.18 17.36 13.02
CA HIS A 337 -2.08 16.49 12.65
C HIS A 337 -1.54 15.71 13.87
N LEU A 338 -1.32 16.38 14.99
CA LEU A 338 -0.91 15.74 16.23
C LEU A 338 -1.94 14.70 16.70
N LEU A 339 -3.24 15.08 16.71
CA LEU A 339 -4.31 14.16 17.12
C LEU A 339 -4.32 12.87 16.27
N SER A 340 -4.29 12.99 14.94
CA SER A 340 -4.30 11.84 14.05
C SER A 340 -3.06 10.96 14.19
N SER A 341 -1.89 11.55 14.43
CA SER A 341 -0.64 10.82 14.64
C SER A 341 -0.65 10.04 15.96
N ILE A 342 -1.15 10.65 17.04
CA ILE A 342 -1.24 9.95 18.34
C ILE A 342 -2.34 8.89 18.31
N GLN A 343 -3.42 9.10 17.57
CA GLN A 343 -4.44 8.06 17.36
C GLN A 343 -3.82 6.81 16.73
N SER A 344 -3.00 6.94 15.68
CA SER A 344 -2.36 5.77 15.06
C SER A 344 -1.48 4.99 16.04
N ILE A 345 -0.70 5.70 16.86
CA ILE A 345 0.12 5.06 17.92
C ILE A 345 -0.77 4.37 18.98
N ALA A 346 -1.86 5.01 19.40
CA ALA A 346 -2.79 4.43 20.37
C ALA A 346 -3.46 3.15 19.86
N HIS A 347 -3.61 2.98 18.54
CA HIS A 347 -4.12 1.77 17.90
C HIS A 347 -3.02 0.74 17.57
N GLY A 348 -1.75 0.99 17.93
CA GLY A 348 -0.66 0.02 17.80
C GLY A 348 0.28 0.23 16.62
N ALA A 349 0.30 1.43 16.01
CA ALA A 349 1.29 1.75 15.01
C ALA A 349 2.67 2.03 15.65
N ASP A 350 3.74 1.54 15.02
CA ASP A 350 5.12 1.84 15.40
C ASP A 350 5.77 2.93 14.51
N SER A 351 4.97 3.62 13.71
CA SER A 351 5.45 4.70 12.85
C SER A 351 4.44 5.82 12.62
N VAL A 352 4.96 6.98 12.25
CA VAL A 352 4.22 8.08 11.63
C VAL A 352 5.05 8.55 10.44
N LEU A 353 4.77 8.02 9.26
CA LEU A 353 5.46 8.38 8.02
C LEU A 353 4.52 9.16 7.10
N TYR A 354 5.07 10.09 6.35
CA TYR A 354 4.30 11.08 5.58
C TYR A 354 4.45 10.88 4.08
N PHE A 355 3.39 11.00 3.34
CA PHE A 355 3.44 11.40 1.96
C PHE A 355 3.19 12.92 1.90
N GLN A 356 4.22 13.76 1.67
CA GLN A 356 5.61 13.41 1.40
C GLN A 356 6.57 14.34 2.14
N TRP A 357 7.86 14.07 2.11
CA TRP A 357 8.85 14.94 2.75
C TRP A 357 8.87 16.33 2.13
N ARG A 358 9.17 16.45 0.83
CA ARG A 358 9.24 17.73 0.11
C ARG A 358 8.23 17.78 -1.02
N LYS A 359 7.48 18.86 -1.09
CA LYS A 359 6.42 19.09 -2.08
C LYS A 359 7.01 19.20 -3.49
N GLY A 360 6.52 18.38 -4.42
CA GLY A 360 6.95 18.37 -5.81
C GLY A 360 6.62 19.68 -6.55
N ARG A 361 7.48 20.06 -7.51
CA ARG A 361 7.29 21.27 -8.32
C ARG A 361 6.19 21.16 -9.37
N GLY A 362 5.81 19.95 -9.73
CA GLY A 362 4.89 19.66 -10.82
C GLY A 362 4.22 18.30 -10.69
N SER A 363 3.61 17.83 -11.79
CA SER A 363 2.91 16.56 -11.89
C SER A 363 1.60 16.51 -11.09
N SER A 364 0.97 15.32 -11.05
CA SER A 364 -0.37 15.12 -10.49
C SER A 364 -0.47 15.49 -9.01
N GLU A 365 0.60 15.31 -8.24
CA GLU A 365 0.61 15.55 -6.79
C GLU A 365 1.28 16.86 -6.37
N LYS A 366 1.44 17.79 -7.30
CA LYS A 366 1.97 19.15 -7.03
C LYS A 366 1.30 19.84 -5.85
N PHE A 367 0.02 19.60 -5.61
CA PHE A 367 -0.77 20.22 -4.55
C PHE A 367 -1.02 19.29 -3.35
N HIS A 368 -0.39 18.11 -3.33
CA HIS A 368 -0.42 17.27 -2.13
C HIS A 368 0.35 17.93 -0.98
N GLY A 369 -0.02 17.61 0.26
CA GLY A 369 0.68 18.07 1.44
C GLY A 369 2.10 17.50 1.52
N ALA A 370 2.98 18.25 2.17
CA ALA A 370 4.34 17.82 2.44
C ALA A 370 4.85 18.43 3.75
N VAL A 371 5.85 17.83 4.33
CA VAL A 371 6.52 18.40 5.52
C VAL A 371 7.20 19.72 5.15
N VAL A 372 7.94 19.70 4.03
CA VAL A 372 8.55 20.90 3.45
C VAL A 372 7.72 21.38 2.27
N ASP A 373 7.00 22.48 2.45
CA ASP A 373 6.17 23.09 1.40
C ASP A 373 7.02 23.76 0.31
N HIS A 374 6.38 24.28 -0.75
CA HIS A 374 7.03 24.98 -1.87
C HIS A 374 7.92 26.16 -1.45
N CYS A 375 7.68 26.76 -0.28
CA CYS A 375 8.54 27.80 0.27
C CYS A 375 9.93 27.28 0.71
N GLY A 376 10.08 25.96 0.86
CA GLY A 376 11.37 25.29 1.02
C GLY A 376 12.05 25.43 2.39
N HIS A 377 11.37 25.91 3.43
CA HIS A 377 11.94 26.17 4.75
C HIS A 377 11.03 25.73 5.91
N GLU A 378 11.58 25.71 7.13
CA GLU A 378 10.95 25.26 8.37
C GLU A 378 9.90 26.22 8.97
N ASN A 379 9.81 27.48 8.50
CA ASN A 379 8.95 28.49 9.10
C ASN A 379 7.48 28.39 8.67
N THR A 380 6.95 27.17 8.61
CA THR A 380 5.52 26.90 8.32
C THR A 380 4.84 26.26 9.53
N ARG A 381 3.53 26.41 9.65
CA ARG A 381 2.75 25.72 10.69
C ARG A 381 2.89 24.20 10.56
N VAL A 382 2.80 23.69 9.34
CA VAL A 382 2.88 22.23 9.07
C VAL A 382 4.21 21.66 9.54
N PHE A 383 5.32 22.30 9.18
CA PHE A 383 6.65 21.84 9.62
C PHE A 383 6.76 21.81 11.15
N LYS A 384 6.29 22.87 11.83
CA LYS A 384 6.31 22.95 13.30
C LYS A 384 5.43 21.88 13.96
N GLU A 385 4.25 21.56 13.37
CA GLU A 385 3.39 20.48 13.87
C GLU A 385 4.03 19.10 13.67
N VAL A 386 4.74 18.87 12.56
CA VAL A 386 5.52 17.65 12.34
C VAL A 386 6.68 17.54 13.35
N THR A 387 7.40 18.64 13.60
CA THR A 387 8.45 18.68 14.63
C THR A 387 7.89 18.31 16.00
N GLU A 388 6.75 18.87 16.38
CA GLU A 388 6.06 18.56 17.65
C GLU A 388 5.69 17.06 17.77
N VAL A 389 5.21 16.45 16.68
CA VAL A 389 4.94 14.99 16.65
C VAL A 389 6.23 14.22 16.92
N GLY A 390 7.32 14.54 16.23
CA GLY A 390 8.62 13.89 16.45
C GLY A 390 9.12 13.97 17.89
N GLU A 391 9.04 15.16 18.50
CA GLU A 391 9.39 15.36 19.91
C GLU A 391 8.53 14.52 20.87
N ILE A 392 7.23 14.38 20.57
CA ILE A 392 6.33 13.56 21.39
C ILE A 392 6.67 12.09 21.25
N LEU A 393 6.90 11.59 20.02
CA LEU A 393 7.27 10.20 19.77
C LEU A 393 8.56 9.81 20.50
N GLU A 394 9.54 10.71 20.58
CA GLU A 394 10.77 10.48 21.37
C GLU A 394 10.46 10.35 22.87
N LYS A 395 9.50 11.13 23.40
CA LYS A 395 9.10 11.10 24.81
C LYS A 395 8.32 9.87 25.22
N ILE A 396 7.55 9.27 24.31
CA ILE A 396 6.71 8.10 24.57
C ILE A 396 7.30 6.80 24.01
N LYS A 397 8.57 6.78 23.66
CA LYS A 397 9.25 5.63 23.04
C LYS A 397 9.13 4.32 23.79
N GLU A 398 8.89 4.36 25.08
CA GLU A 398 8.70 3.17 25.94
C GLU A 398 7.44 2.35 25.59
N VAL A 399 6.46 2.96 24.91
CA VAL A 399 5.29 2.24 24.43
C VAL A 399 5.43 1.67 23.02
N LYS A 400 6.56 1.88 22.35
CA LYS A 400 6.84 1.26 21.06
C LYS A 400 6.78 -0.27 21.18
N GLY A 401 6.16 -0.93 20.20
CA GLY A 401 5.98 -2.38 20.20
C GLY A 401 4.94 -2.87 21.21
N ALA A 402 4.17 -1.97 21.84
CA ALA A 402 3.10 -2.36 22.74
C ALA A 402 2.01 -3.15 22.01
N ILE A 403 1.58 -4.25 22.60
CA ILE A 403 0.51 -5.09 22.06
C ILE A 403 -0.79 -4.76 22.80
N THR A 404 -1.80 -4.35 22.06
CA THR A 404 -3.16 -4.21 22.58
C THR A 404 -3.82 -5.59 22.62
N LYS A 405 -4.33 -5.97 23.79
CA LYS A 405 -5.16 -7.18 23.94
C LYS A 405 -6.62 -6.76 23.88
N SER A 406 -7.35 -7.31 22.93
CA SER A 406 -8.78 -7.08 22.78
C SER A 406 -9.55 -8.31 23.32
N GLU A 407 -10.67 -8.04 24.01
CA GLU A 407 -11.60 -9.08 24.48
C GLU A 407 -12.80 -9.23 23.54
N VAL A 408 -12.89 -8.35 22.55
CA VAL A 408 -13.99 -8.26 21.59
C VAL A 408 -13.41 -8.27 20.17
N ALA A 409 -14.11 -8.94 19.25
CA ALA A 409 -13.80 -8.91 17.84
C ALA A 409 -15.03 -8.52 17.01
N VAL A 410 -14.79 -7.75 15.95
CA VAL A 410 -15.75 -7.48 14.87
C VAL A 410 -15.29 -8.22 13.62
N ILE A 411 -16.22 -8.88 12.94
CA ILE A 411 -15.89 -9.61 11.71
C ILE A 411 -15.95 -8.66 10.51
N TYR A 412 -14.86 -8.59 9.75
CA TYR A 412 -14.79 -7.96 8.45
C TYR A 412 -14.12 -8.91 7.46
N ASP A 413 -14.87 -9.36 6.47
CA ASP A 413 -14.43 -10.35 5.50
C ASP A 413 -14.56 -9.82 4.07
N TRP A 414 -13.46 -9.84 3.29
CA TRP A 414 -13.47 -9.35 1.91
C TRP A 414 -14.35 -10.17 0.98
N GLU A 415 -14.37 -11.50 1.15
CA GLU A 415 -15.18 -12.36 0.30
C GLU A 415 -16.67 -12.11 0.54
N ASN A 416 -17.08 -11.91 1.80
CA ASN A 416 -18.44 -11.55 2.13
C ASN A 416 -18.81 -10.15 1.59
N LYS A 417 -17.90 -9.17 1.73
CA LYS A 417 -18.07 -7.86 1.11
C LYS A 417 -18.29 -7.97 -0.40
N TRP A 418 -17.43 -8.71 -1.09
CA TRP A 418 -17.56 -8.90 -2.53
C TRP A 418 -18.89 -9.59 -2.92
N ALA A 419 -19.30 -10.60 -2.18
CA ALA A 419 -20.57 -11.29 -2.42
C ALA A 419 -21.76 -10.35 -2.27
N ILE A 420 -21.78 -9.53 -1.22
CA ILE A 420 -22.85 -8.55 -0.98
C ILE A 420 -22.82 -7.44 -2.04
N ASP A 421 -21.65 -6.91 -2.39
CA ASP A 421 -21.50 -5.87 -3.41
C ASP A 421 -21.97 -6.34 -4.79
N ASP A 422 -21.77 -7.62 -5.11
CA ASP A 422 -22.13 -8.23 -6.40
C ASP A 422 -23.61 -8.64 -6.51
N LEU A 423 -24.38 -8.68 -5.40
CA LEU A 423 -25.78 -9.09 -5.41
C LEU A 423 -26.61 -8.25 -6.40
N GLN A 424 -27.33 -8.93 -7.29
CA GLN A 424 -28.26 -8.32 -8.25
C GLN A 424 -29.68 -8.23 -7.67
N GLY A 425 -30.48 -7.30 -8.19
CA GLY A 425 -31.91 -7.23 -7.90
C GLY A 425 -32.29 -6.70 -6.53
N LEU A 426 -31.40 -6.66 -5.57
CA LEU A 426 -31.66 -6.00 -4.29
C LEU A 426 -31.47 -4.47 -4.44
N LYS A 427 -32.51 -3.72 -4.18
CA LYS A 427 -32.47 -2.27 -4.06
C LYS A 427 -32.56 -1.93 -2.56
N PRO A 428 -31.74 -1.10 -2.01
CA PRO A 428 -31.21 0.17 -2.47
C PRO A 428 -29.81 0.10 -3.09
N ASN A 429 -29.41 1.23 -3.69
CA ASN A 429 -28.15 1.39 -4.41
C ASN A 429 -26.88 1.26 -3.55
N LYS A 430 -26.98 1.21 -2.23
CA LYS A 430 -25.89 0.99 -1.31
C LYS A 430 -26.08 -0.32 -0.57
N LYS A 431 -25.04 -1.13 -0.59
CA LYS A 431 -24.93 -2.38 0.15
C LYS A 431 -23.92 -2.14 1.26
N ASN A 432 -24.40 -1.63 2.37
CA ASN A 432 -23.61 -1.01 3.46
C ASN A 432 -22.90 -2.06 4.34
N TYR A 433 -22.17 -3.03 3.74
CA TYR A 433 -21.47 -4.06 4.52
C TYR A 433 -20.42 -3.45 5.45
N GLN A 434 -19.55 -2.57 4.91
CA GLN A 434 -18.50 -1.93 5.69
C GLN A 434 -19.09 -1.02 6.76
N GLU A 435 -20.06 -0.18 6.40
CA GLU A 435 -20.74 0.71 7.34
C GLU A 435 -21.44 -0.07 8.46
N THR A 436 -21.96 -1.27 8.17
CA THR A 436 -22.55 -2.15 9.20
C THR A 436 -21.48 -2.66 10.18
N CYS A 437 -20.30 -3.03 9.67
CA CYS A 437 -19.18 -3.42 10.54
C CYS A 437 -18.69 -2.24 11.40
N GLU A 438 -18.62 -1.05 10.82
CA GLU A 438 -18.26 0.20 11.53
C GLU A 438 -19.29 0.56 12.61
N ASP A 439 -20.58 0.38 12.37
CA ASP A 439 -21.64 0.59 13.36
C ASP A 439 -21.52 -0.40 14.55
N MET A 440 -21.16 -1.66 14.28
CA MET A 440 -20.87 -2.63 15.35
C MET A 440 -19.63 -2.22 16.14
N TYR A 441 -18.55 -1.86 15.44
CA TYR A 441 -17.30 -1.38 16.04
C TYR A 441 -17.53 -0.13 16.90
N LYS A 442 -18.35 0.80 16.44
CA LYS A 442 -18.70 2.03 17.15
C LYS A 442 -19.16 1.79 18.59
N THR A 443 -19.95 0.77 18.82
CA THR A 443 -20.48 0.46 20.16
C THR A 443 -19.35 0.24 21.18
N PHE A 444 -18.28 -0.38 20.78
CA PHE A 444 -17.13 -0.65 21.65
C PHE A 444 -16.18 0.56 21.70
N PHE A 445 -15.95 1.21 20.56
CA PHE A 445 -15.13 2.42 20.46
C PHE A 445 -15.65 3.53 21.40
N ASP A 446 -16.95 3.77 21.43
CA ASP A 446 -17.59 4.78 22.30
C ASP A 446 -17.41 4.48 23.80
N ASN A 447 -17.18 3.23 24.15
CA ASN A 447 -16.98 2.81 25.54
C ASN A 447 -15.48 2.59 25.87
N GLY A 448 -14.56 2.95 24.98
CA GLY A 448 -13.12 2.78 25.20
C GLY A 448 -12.67 1.32 25.28
N ILE A 449 -13.41 0.41 24.67
CA ILE A 449 -13.10 -1.03 24.61
C ILE A 449 -12.31 -1.32 23.35
N SER A 450 -11.13 -1.91 23.50
CA SER A 450 -10.31 -2.34 22.37
C SER A 450 -10.98 -3.47 21.59
N VAL A 451 -10.91 -3.40 20.27
CA VAL A 451 -11.56 -4.33 19.35
C VAL A 451 -10.53 -4.89 18.38
N ASP A 452 -10.49 -6.20 18.22
CA ASP A 452 -9.83 -6.81 17.05
C ASP A 452 -10.81 -6.89 15.89
N VAL A 453 -10.32 -6.76 14.68
CA VAL A 453 -11.11 -7.01 13.47
C VAL A 453 -10.58 -8.28 12.83
N ILE A 454 -11.45 -9.27 12.65
CA ILE A 454 -11.05 -10.61 12.18
C ILE A 454 -11.83 -11.02 10.94
N ASN A 455 -11.33 -11.99 10.20
CA ASN A 455 -12.08 -12.66 9.13
C ASN A 455 -12.89 -13.85 9.66
N MET A 456 -13.75 -14.42 8.79
CA MET A 456 -14.46 -15.66 9.06
C MET A 456 -13.56 -16.89 8.87
#